data_897bc925b25f3a48d84622c21cff758c
#
_entry.id   897bc925b25f3a48d84622c21cff758c
#
_cell.length_a   1.000
_cell.length_b   1.000
_cell.length_c   1.000
_cell.angle_alpha   90.00
_cell.angle_beta   90.00
_cell.angle_gamma   90.00
#
_symmetry.space_group_name_H-M   'P 1'
#
loop_
_entity.id
_entity.type
_entity.pdbx_description
1 polymer ?
#
loop_
_entity_poly.entity_id
_entity_poly.type
_entity_poly.pdbx_seq_one_letter_code
_entity_poly.pdbx_strand_id
1 'polypeptide(L)'
;MNDDRGAAIERLRTRGPGEEREADDPYADVDVSELPEWWRKTKREFEAYGLRPYRPPRFEDGTRKYETVERLEDELDIEISFTSIESAYAETWEVRIDGEIVGHVGRFRSPNGYTVYEIERDEFVELIESAVQDR
;
A
#
# COMPACT_ATOMS: atom_id res chain seq x y z
N MET A 1 -16.66 -17.69 -11.38
CA MET A 1 -15.78 -16.95 -12.29
C MET A 1 -14.37 -16.92 -11.75
N ASN A 2 -13.44 -17.26 -12.57
CA ASN A 2 -12.06 -17.26 -12.15
C ASN A 2 -11.54 -15.82 -12.06
N ASP A 3 -10.85 -15.54 -10.99
CA ASP A 3 -10.28 -14.23 -10.76
C ASP A 3 -8.76 -14.28 -10.92
N ASP A 4 -8.31 -14.20 -12.16
CA ASP A 4 -6.87 -14.20 -12.46
C ASP A 4 -6.19 -12.96 -11.89
N ARG A 5 -6.95 -11.87 -11.79
CA ARG A 5 -6.47 -10.65 -11.16
C ARG A 5 -6.16 -10.88 -9.68
N GLY A 6 -7.04 -11.60 -8.99
CA GLY A 6 -6.81 -11.97 -7.60
C GLY A 6 -5.59 -12.87 -7.44
N ALA A 7 -5.39 -13.80 -8.38
CA ALA A 7 -4.23 -14.68 -8.35
C ALA A 7 -2.92 -13.91 -8.57
N ALA A 8 -2.90 -12.94 -9.48
CA ALA A 8 -1.74 -12.09 -9.71
C ALA A 8 -1.38 -11.28 -8.47
N ILE A 9 -2.37 -10.69 -7.83
CA ILE A 9 -2.18 -9.92 -6.59
C ILE A 9 -1.66 -10.84 -5.48
N GLU A 10 -2.23 -12.03 -5.36
CA GLU A 10 -1.83 -12.98 -4.32
C GLU A 10 -0.37 -13.41 -4.46
N ARG A 11 0.11 -13.61 -5.68
CA ARG A 11 1.52 -13.95 -5.91
C ARG A 11 2.45 -12.85 -5.42
N LEU A 12 2.09 -11.59 -5.68
CA LEU A 12 2.86 -10.47 -5.20
C LEU A 12 2.80 -10.34 -3.67
N ARG A 13 1.64 -10.68 -3.11
CA ARG A 13 1.40 -10.60 -1.67
C ARG A 13 2.22 -11.61 -0.88
N THR A 14 2.43 -12.81 -1.40
CA THR A 14 3.20 -13.83 -0.70
C THR A 14 4.68 -13.50 -0.61
N ARG A 15 5.15 -12.54 -1.40
CA ARG A 15 6.52 -12.05 -1.34
C ARG A 15 6.58 -10.88 -0.34
N GLY A 16 6.86 -11.19 0.90
CA GLY A 16 6.97 -10.16 1.93
C GLY A 16 8.11 -9.18 1.68
N PRO A 17 8.16 -8.05 2.41
CA PRO A 17 9.17 -7.02 2.19
C PRO A 17 10.62 -7.49 2.30
N GLY A 18 10.89 -8.58 3.01
CA GLY A 18 12.23 -9.12 3.14
C GLY A 18 12.59 -10.22 2.16
N GLU A 19 11.65 -10.68 1.34
CA GLU A 19 11.83 -11.83 0.47
C GLU A 19 12.30 -11.49 -0.93
N GLU A 20 12.00 -10.29 -1.39
CA GLU A 20 12.40 -9.85 -2.72
C GLU A 20 13.77 -9.19 -2.69
N ARG A 21 14.59 -9.52 -3.66
CA ARG A 21 15.89 -8.88 -3.83
C ARG A 21 15.77 -7.70 -4.76
N GLU A 22 16.64 -6.73 -4.62
CA GLU A 22 16.65 -5.53 -5.45
C GLU A 22 16.72 -5.85 -6.95
N ALA A 23 17.46 -6.89 -7.31
CA ALA A 23 17.64 -7.28 -8.70
C ALA A 23 16.48 -8.13 -9.26
N ASP A 24 15.57 -8.58 -8.41
CA ASP A 24 14.45 -9.42 -8.83
C ASP A 24 13.38 -8.56 -9.49
N ASP A 25 12.82 -9.10 -10.57
CA ASP A 25 11.64 -8.51 -11.19
C ASP A 25 10.39 -9.06 -10.51
N PRO A 26 9.67 -8.25 -9.73
CA PRO A 26 8.49 -8.73 -9.02
C PRO A 26 7.35 -9.14 -9.96
N TYR A 27 7.45 -8.78 -11.23
CA TYR A 27 6.42 -9.07 -12.22
C TYR A 27 6.76 -10.25 -13.14
N ALA A 28 7.88 -10.93 -12.89
CA ALA A 28 8.33 -12.01 -13.77
C ALA A 28 7.29 -13.14 -13.92
N ASP A 29 6.58 -13.45 -12.83
CA ASP A 29 5.58 -14.53 -12.81
C ASP A 29 4.14 -14.01 -12.80
N VAL A 30 3.94 -12.73 -13.10
CA VAL A 30 2.64 -12.06 -12.94
C VAL A 30 2.15 -11.58 -14.29
N ASP A 31 0.88 -11.85 -14.59
CA ASP A 31 0.23 -11.27 -15.76
C ASP A 31 -0.18 -9.84 -15.43
N VAL A 32 0.62 -8.89 -15.90
CA VAL A 32 0.43 -7.46 -15.62
C VAL A 32 -0.93 -6.95 -16.11
N SER A 33 -1.45 -7.54 -17.18
CA SER A 33 -2.74 -7.12 -17.73
C SER A 33 -3.90 -7.33 -16.76
N GLU A 34 -3.71 -8.17 -15.75
CA GLU A 34 -4.72 -8.49 -14.75
C GLU A 34 -4.64 -7.64 -13.48
N LEU A 35 -3.64 -6.80 -13.39
CA LEU A 35 -3.52 -5.87 -12.27
C LEU A 35 -4.46 -4.68 -12.44
N PRO A 36 -4.84 -3.99 -11.35
CA PRO A 36 -5.66 -2.79 -11.45
C PRO A 36 -5.02 -1.75 -12.37
N GLU A 37 -5.84 -0.96 -13.03
CA GLU A 37 -5.37 0.05 -13.97
C GLU A 37 -4.40 1.06 -13.35
N TRP A 38 -4.71 1.54 -12.14
CA TRP A 38 -3.84 2.49 -11.46
C TRP A 38 -2.45 1.90 -11.19
N TRP A 39 -2.39 0.60 -10.88
CA TRP A 39 -1.14 -0.10 -10.65
C TRP A 39 -0.34 -0.19 -11.95
N ARG A 40 -0.98 -0.60 -13.04
CA ARG A 40 -0.33 -0.69 -14.35
C ARG A 40 0.20 0.67 -14.82
N LYS A 41 -0.58 1.71 -14.59
CA LYS A 41 -0.19 3.08 -14.94
C LYS A 41 1.06 3.51 -14.16
N THR A 42 1.06 3.30 -12.86
CA THR A 42 2.21 3.65 -12.01
C THR A 42 3.45 2.84 -12.40
N LYS A 43 3.26 1.55 -12.70
CA LYS A 43 4.35 0.70 -13.17
C LYS A 43 4.99 1.27 -14.44
N ARG A 44 4.16 1.65 -15.41
CA ARG A 44 4.66 2.23 -16.66
C ARG A 44 5.41 3.55 -16.43
N GLU A 45 4.91 4.38 -15.54
CA GLU A 45 5.56 5.64 -15.21
C GLU A 45 6.95 5.42 -14.60
N PHE A 46 7.06 4.46 -13.69
CA PHE A 46 8.34 4.10 -13.09
C PHE A 46 9.34 3.63 -14.15
N GLU A 47 8.89 2.79 -15.08
CA GLU A 47 9.72 2.29 -16.16
C GLU A 47 10.18 3.43 -17.08
N ALA A 48 9.29 4.36 -17.38
CA ALA A 48 9.59 5.51 -18.25
C ALA A 48 10.67 6.41 -17.67
N TYR A 49 10.76 6.51 -16.35
CA TYR A 49 11.77 7.33 -15.67
C TYR A 49 13.00 6.53 -15.24
N GLY A 50 13.10 5.27 -15.64
CA GLY A 50 14.24 4.43 -15.29
C GLY A 50 14.33 4.10 -13.82
N LEU A 51 13.21 4.12 -13.11
CA LEU A 51 13.15 3.78 -11.70
C LEU A 51 13.03 2.27 -11.50
N ARG A 52 13.26 1.84 -10.27
CA ARG A 52 13.05 0.44 -9.91
C ARG A 52 11.60 0.04 -10.19
N PRO A 53 11.32 -1.26 -10.38
CA PRO A 53 9.95 -1.72 -10.57
C PRO A 53 9.05 -1.24 -9.45
N TYR A 54 7.85 -0.78 -9.81
CA TYR A 54 6.89 -0.29 -8.84
C TYR A 54 6.43 -1.42 -7.92
N ARG A 55 6.47 -1.17 -6.61
CA ARG A 55 5.97 -2.09 -5.58
C ARG A 55 5.03 -1.30 -4.67
N PRO A 56 3.76 -1.71 -4.58
CA PRO A 56 2.80 -1.00 -3.73
C PRO A 56 3.21 -0.97 -2.27
N PRO A 57 2.86 0.10 -1.54
CA PRO A 57 3.15 0.19 -0.11
C PRO A 57 2.51 -0.95 0.69
N ARG A 58 3.18 -1.34 1.77
CA ARG A 58 2.73 -2.39 2.66
C ARG A 58 2.74 -1.92 4.12
N PHE A 59 1.96 -2.60 4.94
CA PHE A 59 2.07 -2.48 6.40
C PHE A 59 3.22 -3.37 6.91
N GLU A 60 3.57 -3.24 8.17
CA GLU A 60 4.67 -4.02 8.77
C GLU A 60 4.50 -5.53 8.65
N ASP A 61 3.27 -6.01 8.66
CA ASP A 61 2.97 -7.44 8.52
C ASP A 61 3.00 -7.94 7.08
N GLY A 62 3.36 -7.10 6.13
CA GLY A 62 3.42 -7.46 4.72
C GLY A 62 2.12 -7.29 3.96
N THR A 63 1.03 -6.94 4.61
CA THR A 63 -0.27 -6.71 3.97
C THR A 63 -0.21 -5.44 3.14
N ARG A 64 -0.76 -5.47 1.94
CA ARG A 64 -0.80 -4.28 1.08
C ARG A 64 -1.76 -3.24 1.65
N LYS A 65 -1.25 -2.03 1.76
CA LYS A 65 -2.01 -0.90 2.29
C LYS A 65 -3.31 -0.68 1.52
N TYR A 66 -3.25 -0.66 0.20
CA TYR A 66 -4.41 -0.31 -0.61
C TYR A 66 -5.58 -1.28 -0.45
N GLU A 67 -5.31 -2.57 -0.27
CA GLU A 67 -6.37 -3.57 -0.09
C GLU A 67 -7.17 -3.29 1.19
N THR A 68 -6.47 -2.98 2.27
CA THR A 68 -7.10 -2.66 3.54
C THR A 68 -7.85 -1.34 3.48
N VAL A 69 -7.23 -0.33 2.86
CA VAL A 69 -7.84 1.00 2.73
C VAL A 69 -9.12 0.93 1.91
N GLU A 70 -9.09 0.28 0.74
CA GLU A 70 -10.28 0.16 -0.11
C GLU A 70 -11.41 -0.55 0.61
N ARG A 71 -11.10 -1.62 1.34
CA ARG A 71 -12.11 -2.36 2.08
C ARG A 71 -12.76 -1.51 3.16
N LEU A 72 -11.97 -0.78 3.92
CA LEU A 72 -12.48 0.10 4.96
C LEU A 72 -13.31 1.25 4.39
N GLU A 73 -12.85 1.82 3.29
CA GLU A 73 -13.60 2.88 2.62
C GLU A 73 -14.98 2.40 2.17
N ASP A 74 -15.05 1.20 1.62
CA ASP A 74 -16.32 0.61 1.19
C ASP A 74 -17.22 0.26 2.38
N GLU A 75 -16.66 -0.37 3.40
CA GLU A 75 -17.44 -0.83 4.55
C GLU A 75 -17.96 0.32 5.40
N LEU A 76 -17.18 1.39 5.53
CA LEU A 76 -17.48 2.49 6.44
C LEU A 76 -17.95 3.75 5.75
N ASP A 77 -17.96 3.74 4.41
CA ASP A 77 -18.35 4.89 3.58
C ASP A 77 -17.55 6.15 3.95
N ILE A 78 -16.24 6.04 3.93
CA ILE A 78 -15.31 7.11 4.28
C ILE A 78 -14.23 7.23 3.22
N GLU A 79 -13.48 8.32 3.28
CA GLU A 79 -12.29 8.51 2.47
C GLU A 79 -11.06 8.56 3.38
N ILE A 80 -10.13 7.64 3.15
CA ILE A 80 -8.90 7.55 3.94
C ILE A 80 -7.74 8.10 3.11
N SER A 81 -6.95 8.99 3.69
CA SER A 81 -5.77 9.53 3.03
C SER A 81 -4.57 9.53 3.98
N PHE A 82 -3.37 9.49 3.39
CA PHE A 82 -2.12 9.57 4.10
C PHE A 82 -1.39 10.81 3.57
N THR A 83 -1.08 11.74 4.45
CA THR A 83 -0.41 12.98 4.05
C THR A 83 0.85 13.19 4.87
N SER A 84 1.89 13.71 4.23
CA SER A 84 3.12 14.02 4.95
C SER A 84 2.95 15.33 5.72
N ILE A 85 3.56 15.38 6.89
CA ILE A 85 3.51 16.58 7.74
C ILE A 85 4.39 17.70 7.15
N GLU A 86 5.50 17.31 6.55
CA GLU A 86 6.47 18.27 6.01
C GLU A 86 6.81 17.93 4.57
N SER A 87 8.08 17.70 4.30
CA SER A 87 8.58 17.45 2.96
C SER A 87 8.49 15.99 2.55
N ALA A 88 8.95 15.71 1.35
CA ALA A 88 9.05 14.35 0.83
C ALA A 88 9.91 13.41 1.68
N TYR A 89 10.69 13.93 2.60
CA TYR A 89 11.54 13.16 3.48
C TYR A 89 10.91 12.89 4.84
N ALA A 90 9.65 13.26 5.02
CA ALA A 90 8.95 13.03 6.28
C ALA A 90 8.87 11.53 6.60
N GLU A 91 9.29 11.18 7.80
CA GLU A 91 9.23 9.80 8.28
C GLU A 91 7.89 9.51 8.98
N THR A 92 7.16 10.55 9.33
CA THR A 92 5.86 10.42 9.98
C THR A 92 4.79 11.02 9.09
N TRP A 93 3.72 10.26 8.90
CA TRP A 93 2.61 10.65 8.05
C TRP A 93 1.31 10.73 8.84
N GLU A 94 0.47 11.67 8.46
CA GLU A 94 -0.85 11.82 9.07
C GLU A 94 -1.84 10.88 8.36
N VAL A 95 -2.61 10.17 9.17
CA VAL A 95 -3.73 9.38 8.66
C VAL A 95 -4.98 10.24 8.82
N ARG A 96 -5.71 10.43 7.72
CA ARG A 96 -6.91 11.27 7.70
C ARG A 96 -8.13 10.49 7.25
N ILE A 97 -9.27 10.81 7.88
CA ILE A 97 -10.58 10.33 7.45
C ILE A 97 -11.39 11.56 7.07
N ASP A 98 -11.83 11.62 5.81
CA ASP A 98 -12.60 12.75 5.27
C ASP A 98 -11.92 14.09 5.54
N GLY A 99 -10.59 14.10 5.49
CA GLY A 99 -9.79 15.29 5.69
C GLY A 99 -9.37 15.58 7.12
N GLU A 100 -9.89 14.85 8.11
CA GLU A 100 -9.56 15.04 9.52
C GLU A 100 -8.46 14.08 9.97
N ILE A 101 -7.47 14.61 10.68
CA ILE A 101 -6.38 13.79 11.22
C ILE A 101 -6.92 12.90 12.33
N VAL A 102 -6.73 11.57 12.18
CA VAL A 102 -7.14 10.61 13.19
C VAL A 102 -5.96 9.88 13.82
N GLY A 103 -4.78 10.02 13.26
CA GLY A 103 -3.59 9.39 13.82
C GLY A 103 -2.35 9.70 13.01
N HIS A 104 -1.25 9.13 13.45
CA HIS A 104 0.04 9.27 12.78
C HIS A 104 0.67 7.90 12.64
N VAL A 105 1.43 7.70 11.58
CA VAL A 105 2.11 6.44 11.31
C VAL A 105 3.48 6.73 10.75
N GLY A 106 4.48 5.98 11.19
CA GLY A 106 5.82 6.06 10.62
C GLY A 106 5.84 5.45 9.23
N ARG A 107 6.84 5.80 8.46
CA ARG A 107 7.02 5.28 7.12
C ARG A 107 8.50 5.21 6.79
N PHE A 108 8.92 4.12 6.17
CA PHE A 108 10.28 3.98 5.68
C PHE A 108 10.31 3.22 4.37
N ARG A 109 11.41 3.31 3.67
CA ARG A 109 11.62 2.56 2.45
C ARG A 109 12.53 1.38 2.73
N SER A 110 12.04 0.18 2.46
CA SER A 110 12.85 -1.02 2.67
C SER A 110 13.97 -1.11 1.62
N PRO A 111 15.04 -1.89 1.92
CA PRO A 111 16.09 -2.12 0.93
C PRO A 111 15.60 -2.71 -0.38
N ASN A 112 14.47 -3.40 -0.36
CA ASN A 112 13.87 -4.02 -1.54
C ASN A 112 13.02 -3.06 -2.36
N GLY A 113 12.96 -1.78 -1.97
CA GLY A 113 12.21 -0.78 -2.72
C GLY A 113 10.74 -0.64 -2.33
N TYR A 114 10.29 -1.30 -1.28
CA TYR A 114 8.95 -1.12 -0.75
C TYR A 114 8.87 0.11 0.14
N THR A 115 7.74 0.78 0.09
CA THR A 115 7.37 1.70 1.15
C THR A 115 6.63 0.90 2.21
N VAL A 116 7.07 1.00 3.45
CA VAL A 116 6.45 0.29 4.57
C VAL A 116 5.92 1.32 5.57
N TYR A 117 4.63 1.19 5.90
CA TYR A 117 4.02 1.97 6.96
C TYR A 117 4.19 1.22 8.27
N GLU A 118 4.70 1.90 9.29
CA GLU A 118 5.07 1.29 10.56
C GLU A 118 3.87 1.05 11.46
N ILE A 119 2.95 0.23 10.99
CA ILE A 119 1.76 -0.20 11.72
C ILE A 119 1.32 -1.54 11.15
N GLU A 120 0.81 -2.42 11.98
CA GLU A 120 0.24 -3.67 11.50
C GLU A 120 -1.15 -3.44 10.97
N ARG A 121 -1.59 -4.30 10.05
CA ARG A 121 -2.91 -4.19 9.44
C ARG A 121 -4.02 -4.11 10.48
N ASP A 122 -4.00 -5.01 11.46
CA ASP A 122 -5.06 -5.05 12.48
C ASP A 122 -5.08 -3.80 13.35
N GLU A 123 -3.91 -3.27 13.66
CA GLU A 123 -3.81 -2.00 14.40
C GLU A 123 -4.36 -0.83 13.59
N PHE A 124 -4.10 -0.82 12.28
CA PHE A 124 -4.61 0.21 11.41
C PHE A 124 -6.14 0.14 11.31
N VAL A 125 -6.68 -1.08 11.14
CA VAL A 125 -8.12 -1.29 11.10
C VAL A 125 -8.77 -0.78 12.38
N GLU A 126 -8.19 -1.10 13.54
CA GLU A 126 -8.69 -0.63 14.83
C GLU A 126 -8.65 0.88 14.95
N LEU A 127 -7.57 1.51 14.49
CA LEU A 127 -7.45 2.96 14.49
C LEU A 127 -8.59 3.62 13.71
N ILE A 128 -8.86 3.10 12.51
CA ILE A 128 -9.90 3.65 11.65
C ILE A 128 -11.30 3.42 12.23
N GLU A 129 -11.58 2.20 12.68
CA GLU A 129 -12.88 1.87 13.24
C GLU A 129 -13.17 2.67 14.50
N SER A 130 -12.19 2.83 15.37
CA SER A 130 -12.33 3.65 16.58
C SER A 130 -12.60 5.11 16.25
N ALA A 131 -11.89 5.65 15.28
CA ALA A 131 -12.07 7.04 14.86
C ALA A 131 -13.48 7.27 14.28
N VAL A 132 -13.98 6.32 13.51
CA VAL A 132 -15.34 6.42 12.94
C VAL A 132 -16.40 6.35 14.04
N GLN A 133 -16.20 5.50 15.04
CA GLN A 133 -17.14 5.39 16.16
C GLN A 133 -17.21 6.66 17.01
N ASP A 134 -16.11 7.41 17.07
CA ASP A 134 -16.03 8.65 17.85
C ASP A 134 -16.58 9.88 17.12
N ARG A 135 -17.04 9.72 15.91
CA ARG A 135 -17.59 10.82 15.10
C ARG A 135 -19.03 11.14 15.41
#